data_63cf89fdc27b8c81138167f151027aec
#
_entry.id   63cf89fdc27b8c81138167f151027aec
#
_cell.length_a   1.000
_cell.length_b   1.000
_cell.length_c   1.000
_cell.angle_alpha   90.00
_cell.angle_beta   90.00
_cell.angle_gamma   90.00
#
_symmetry.space_group_name_H-M   'P 1'
#
loop_
_entity.id
_entity.type
_entity.pdbx_description
1 polymer ?
#
loop_
_entity_poly.entity_id
_entity_poly.type
_entity_poly.pdbx_seq_one_letter_code
_entity_poly.pdbx_strand_id
1 'polypeptide(L)'
;MDVYEELLRLRKLGQKCAIATIVQVRGSIPSYESAKLLVREDGSMIGTIGGGCVEAEVWNAAREVISSEQPKHLSFNLGQEAAYDNGLICGGQLDVFVEPVLPVPGAFIFGAGHISKSLSKVATLAGFSTTIVDNRENFASRDRFPEAAEIYAEEYEEVFARLPVNETSYVIIVTRGHRDDMRVLRWAVSTNARYVAMIGSKRKVINIIKELERDGIAPESFAPGCGGSLCRNARISRR
;
A
#
# COMPACT_ATOMS: atom_id res chain seq x y z
N MET A 1 -18.20 -7.13 -14.48
CA MET A 1 -16.91 -7.33 -13.79
C MET A 1 -17.24 -7.91 -12.44
N ASP A 2 -16.64 -9.04 -12.11
CA ASP A 2 -16.83 -9.73 -10.83
C ASP A 2 -16.07 -9.01 -9.71
N VAL A 3 -16.56 -9.13 -8.46
CA VAL A 3 -15.94 -8.55 -7.27
C VAL A 3 -14.48 -9.02 -7.12
N TYR A 4 -14.21 -10.28 -7.38
CA TYR A 4 -12.86 -10.85 -7.27
C TYR A 4 -11.92 -10.40 -8.39
N GLU A 5 -12.42 -10.27 -9.62
CA GLU A 5 -11.64 -9.75 -10.75
C GLU A 5 -11.19 -8.32 -10.46
N GLU A 6 -12.10 -7.48 -9.96
CA GLU A 6 -11.80 -6.11 -9.61
C GLU A 6 -10.83 -6.01 -8.43
N LEU A 7 -11.02 -6.84 -7.40
CA LEU A 7 -10.10 -6.92 -6.27
C LEU A 7 -8.67 -7.21 -6.72
N LEU A 8 -8.50 -8.22 -7.59
CA LEU A 8 -7.19 -8.57 -8.15
C LEU A 8 -6.60 -7.45 -9.01
N ARG A 9 -7.45 -6.75 -9.79
CA ARG A 9 -7.04 -5.60 -10.60
C ARG A 9 -6.51 -4.47 -9.71
N LEU A 10 -7.25 -4.09 -8.67
CA LEU A 10 -6.88 -3.03 -7.75
C LEU A 10 -5.57 -3.35 -7.01
N ARG A 11 -5.41 -4.58 -6.51
CA ARG A 11 -4.17 -5.03 -5.87
C ARG A 11 -2.95 -4.89 -6.78
N LYS A 12 -3.09 -5.24 -8.07
CA LYS A 12 -2.00 -5.10 -9.06
C LYS A 12 -1.69 -3.64 -9.36
N LEU A 13 -2.69 -2.76 -9.33
CA LEU A 13 -2.51 -1.31 -9.53
C LEU A 13 -1.99 -0.57 -8.28
N GLY A 14 -1.77 -1.28 -7.17
CA GLY A 14 -1.33 -0.65 -5.93
C GLY A 14 -2.41 0.17 -5.23
N GLN A 15 -3.69 -0.08 -5.53
CA GLN A 15 -4.83 0.63 -4.97
C GLN A 15 -5.45 -0.15 -3.82
N LYS A 16 -5.82 0.56 -2.74
CA LYS A 16 -6.55 0.00 -1.61
C LYS A 16 -8.03 -0.12 -1.95
N CYS A 17 -8.69 -1.11 -1.33
CA CYS A 17 -10.15 -1.22 -1.32
C CYS A 17 -10.59 -1.93 -0.04
N ALA A 18 -11.89 -2.02 0.19
CA ALA A 18 -12.46 -2.89 1.22
C ALA A 18 -13.45 -3.85 0.58
N ILE A 19 -13.49 -5.07 1.11
CA ILE A 19 -14.50 -6.05 0.74
C ILE A 19 -15.40 -6.33 1.96
N ALA A 20 -16.70 -6.18 1.76
CA ALA A 20 -17.72 -6.54 2.74
C ALA A 20 -18.35 -7.87 2.33
N THR A 21 -18.46 -8.81 3.28
CA THR A 21 -19.05 -10.13 3.04
C THR A 21 -20.13 -10.39 4.08
N ILE A 22 -21.32 -10.82 3.65
CA ILE A 22 -22.34 -11.35 4.56
C ILE A 22 -21.84 -12.70 5.07
N VAL A 23 -21.56 -12.78 6.38
CA VAL A 23 -21.03 -13.98 7.03
C VAL A 23 -22.10 -14.81 7.74
N GLN A 24 -23.23 -14.19 8.09
CA GLN A 24 -24.36 -14.88 8.70
C GLN A 24 -25.69 -14.22 8.34
N VAL A 25 -26.69 -15.04 8.11
CA VAL A 25 -28.08 -14.64 7.89
C VAL A 25 -29.00 -15.44 8.83
N ARG A 26 -29.95 -14.77 9.47
CA ARG A 26 -31.00 -15.38 10.26
C ARG A 26 -32.33 -14.75 9.91
N GLY A 27 -33.33 -15.56 9.53
CA GLY A 27 -34.64 -15.08 9.08
C GLY A 27 -34.66 -14.67 7.60
N SER A 28 -35.67 -13.86 7.23
CA SER A 28 -35.88 -13.44 5.83
C SER A 28 -35.17 -12.11 5.56
N ILE A 29 -34.23 -12.10 4.64
CA ILE A 29 -33.54 -10.88 4.18
C ILE A 29 -33.51 -10.85 2.62
N PRO A 30 -33.33 -9.67 1.99
CA PRO A 30 -33.28 -9.55 0.54
C PRO A 30 -31.90 -9.93 -0.06
N SER A 31 -31.10 -10.70 0.67
CA SER A 31 -29.77 -11.13 0.23
C SER A 31 -29.47 -12.56 0.71
N TYR A 32 -28.25 -13.04 0.50
CA TYR A 32 -27.82 -14.40 0.83
C TYR A 32 -26.44 -14.40 1.49
N GLU A 33 -26.14 -15.46 2.24
CA GLU A 33 -24.80 -15.67 2.81
C GLU A 33 -23.77 -15.66 1.69
N SER A 34 -22.60 -15.15 2.00
CA SER A 34 -21.48 -14.92 1.07
C SER A 34 -21.68 -13.85 -0.02
N ALA A 35 -22.81 -13.13 -0.05
CA ALA A 35 -22.95 -11.93 -0.89
C ALA A 35 -21.85 -10.91 -0.55
N LYS A 36 -21.34 -10.23 -1.55
CA LYS A 36 -20.16 -9.35 -1.42
C LYS A 36 -20.39 -7.99 -2.05
N LEU A 37 -19.81 -6.98 -1.37
CA LEU A 37 -19.71 -5.62 -1.84
C LEU A 37 -18.24 -5.19 -1.76
N LEU A 38 -17.66 -4.77 -2.86
CA LEU A 38 -16.34 -4.15 -2.90
C LEU A 38 -16.50 -2.65 -2.98
N VAL A 39 -15.82 -1.93 -2.09
CA VAL A 39 -15.77 -0.46 -2.07
C VAL A 39 -14.34 -0.01 -2.39
N ARG A 40 -14.20 0.85 -3.40
CA ARG A 40 -12.92 1.43 -3.82
C ARG A 40 -12.58 2.66 -2.98
N GLU A 41 -11.34 3.10 -3.06
CA GLU A 41 -10.84 4.30 -2.36
C GLU A 41 -11.59 5.58 -2.78
N ASP A 42 -12.04 5.66 -4.04
CA ASP A 42 -12.87 6.76 -4.57
C ASP A 42 -14.34 6.69 -4.11
N GLY A 43 -14.73 5.64 -3.37
CA GLY A 43 -16.08 5.40 -2.88
C GLY A 43 -17.00 4.68 -3.88
N SER A 44 -16.55 4.40 -5.08
CA SER A 44 -17.34 3.59 -6.04
C SER A 44 -17.42 2.12 -5.61
N MET A 45 -18.48 1.40 -6.02
CA MET A 45 -18.80 0.07 -5.54
C MET A 45 -18.95 -0.94 -6.67
N ILE A 46 -18.70 -2.21 -6.35
CA ILE A 46 -19.04 -3.38 -7.20
C ILE A 46 -19.65 -4.47 -6.31
N GLY A 47 -20.68 -5.14 -6.84
CA GLY A 47 -21.47 -6.12 -6.10
C GLY A 47 -22.55 -5.47 -5.26
N THR A 48 -23.20 -6.26 -4.42
CA THR A 48 -24.27 -5.80 -3.49
C THR A 48 -24.43 -6.78 -2.34
N ILE A 49 -24.89 -6.25 -1.23
CA ILE A 49 -25.28 -7.03 -0.02
C ILE A 49 -26.76 -6.88 0.31
N GLY A 50 -27.57 -6.39 -0.66
CA GLY A 50 -29.03 -6.31 -0.53
C GLY A 50 -29.62 -4.91 -0.64
N GLY A 51 -28.77 -3.88 -0.76
CA GLY A 51 -29.22 -2.49 -0.94
C GLY A 51 -29.71 -1.79 0.33
N GLY A 52 -30.28 -0.60 0.16
CA GLY A 52 -30.91 0.17 1.23
C GLY A 52 -29.96 0.72 2.30
N CYS A 53 -30.49 0.94 3.51
CA CYS A 53 -29.75 1.52 4.64
C CYS A 53 -28.57 0.65 5.07
N VAL A 54 -28.68 -0.67 5.01
CA VAL A 54 -27.61 -1.62 5.36
C VAL A 54 -26.39 -1.39 4.45
N GLU A 55 -26.63 -1.28 3.13
CA GLU A 55 -25.55 -1.06 2.17
C GLU A 55 -24.87 0.31 2.39
N ALA A 56 -25.64 1.34 2.74
CA ALA A 56 -25.10 2.66 3.06
C ALA A 56 -24.23 2.64 4.34
N GLU A 57 -24.64 1.92 5.40
CA GLU A 57 -23.84 1.79 6.61
C GLU A 57 -22.57 0.97 6.37
N VAL A 58 -22.67 -0.12 5.60
CA VAL A 58 -21.51 -0.93 5.22
C VAL A 58 -20.55 -0.14 4.33
N TRP A 59 -21.06 0.70 3.43
CA TRP A 59 -20.23 1.60 2.63
C TRP A 59 -19.44 2.60 3.50
N ASN A 60 -20.10 3.21 4.50
CA ASN A 60 -19.41 4.09 5.45
C ASN A 60 -18.32 3.34 6.23
N ALA A 61 -18.64 2.16 6.75
CA ALA A 61 -17.69 1.32 7.45
C ALA A 61 -16.51 0.90 6.55
N ALA A 62 -16.76 0.58 5.28
CA ALA A 62 -15.73 0.22 4.31
C ALA A 62 -14.74 1.38 4.07
N ARG A 63 -15.21 2.62 4.00
CA ARG A 63 -14.35 3.80 3.90
C ARG A 63 -13.45 3.99 5.11
N GLU A 64 -13.99 3.78 6.32
CA GLU A 64 -13.19 3.80 7.53
C GLU A 64 -12.15 2.66 7.57
N VAL A 65 -12.54 1.46 7.12
CA VAL A 65 -11.67 0.28 7.02
C VAL A 65 -10.51 0.53 6.04
N ILE A 66 -10.78 1.16 4.89
CA ILE A 66 -9.73 1.54 3.93
C ILE A 66 -8.72 2.50 4.56
N SER A 67 -9.19 3.48 5.33
CA SER A 67 -8.32 4.50 5.94
C SER A 67 -7.57 4.00 7.17
N SER A 68 -8.22 3.20 8.01
CA SER A 68 -7.63 2.65 9.25
C SER A 68 -6.80 1.40 9.04
N GLU A 69 -7.00 0.70 7.92
CA GLU A 69 -6.44 -0.63 7.62
C GLU A 69 -6.85 -1.70 8.68
N GLN A 70 -7.94 -1.45 9.41
CA GLN A 70 -8.46 -2.37 10.44
C GLN A 70 -9.83 -2.92 10.03
N PRO A 71 -10.05 -4.24 10.13
CA PRO A 71 -11.34 -4.82 9.79
C PRO A 71 -12.44 -4.43 10.78
N LYS A 72 -13.69 -4.50 10.32
CA LYS A 72 -14.89 -4.28 11.14
C LYS A 72 -15.88 -5.41 10.97
N HIS A 73 -16.60 -5.70 12.05
CA HIS A 73 -17.77 -6.57 12.05
C HIS A 73 -19.01 -5.72 12.36
N LEU A 74 -20.03 -5.85 11.53
CA LEU A 74 -21.30 -5.12 11.66
C LEU A 74 -22.43 -6.15 11.80
N SER A 75 -23.35 -5.89 12.75
CA SER A 75 -24.54 -6.72 12.97
C SER A 75 -25.77 -5.86 12.80
N PHE A 76 -26.69 -6.31 11.95
CA PHE A 76 -27.92 -5.62 11.63
C PHE A 76 -29.13 -6.46 12.10
N ASN A 77 -30.06 -5.82 12.80
CA ASN A 77 -31.36 -6.40 13.13
C ASN A 77 -32.41 -5.71 12.27
N LEU A 78 -33.05 -6.47 11.38
CA LEU A 78 -34.04 -5.97 10.42
C LEU A 78 -35.46 -6.30 10.86
N GLY A 79 -35.68 -6.54 12.14
CA GLY A 79 -37.00 -6.83 12.72
C GLY A 79 -38.00 -5.66 12.59
N GLN A 80 -39.29 -5.95 12.82
CA GLN A 80 -40.36 -4.97 12.59
C GLN A 80 -40.22 -3.65 13.34
N GLU A 81 -39.59 -3.62 14.52
CA GLU A 81 -39.31 -2.37 15.26
C GLU A 81 -38.18 -1.55 14.64
N ALA A 82 -37.19 -2.21 14.02
CA ALA A 82 -36.12 -1.55 13.30
C ALA A 82 -36.52 -1.09 11.88
N ALA A 83 -37.59 -1.62 11.33
CA ALA A 83 -38.10 -1.29 9.99
C ALA A 83 -38.53 0.19 9.84
N TYR A 84 -39.02 0.79 10.93
CA TYR A 84 -39.43 2.20 10.94
C TYR A 84 -38.22 3.16 10.86
N ASP A 85 -37.10 2.79 11.48
CA ASP A 85 -35.88 3.62 11.46
C ASP A 85 -35.01 3.40 10.22
N ASN A 86 -35.01 2.18 9.65
CA ASN A 86 -34.10 1.78 8.58
C ASN A 86 -34.75 1.59 7.19
N GLY A 87 -36.07 1.79 7.07
CA GLY A 87 -36.80 1.69 5.80
C GLY A 87 -36.90 0.29 5.20
N LEU A 88 -36.58 -0.77 5.96
CA LEU A 88 -36.59 -2.17 5.52
C LEU A 88 -37.71 -2.96 6.25
N ILE A 89 -38.56 -3.63 5.46
CA ILE A 89 -39.67 -4.45 5.93
C ILE A 89 -39.29 -5.95 6.02
N CYS A 90 -38.01 -6.23 6.30
CA CYS A 90 -37.50 -7.60 6.34
C CYS A 90 -37.24 -8.03 7.78
N GLY A 91 -37.83 -9.14 8.22
CA GLY A 91 -37.75 -9.63 9.60
C GLY A 91 -36.58 -10.56 9.86
N GLY A 92 -35.35 -10.11 9.62
CA GLY A 92 -34.15 -10.95 9.77
C GLY A 92 -33.00 -10.27 10.50
N GLN A 93 -31.95 -11.03 10.74
CA GLN A 93 -30.64 -10.53 11.22
C GLN A 93 -29.57 -10.86 10.20
N LEU A 94 -28.60 -9.99 10.10
CA LEU A 94 -27.50 -10.16 9.17
C LEU A 94 -26.20 -9.65 9.79
N ASP A 95 -25.15 -10.44 9.66
CA ASP A 95 -23.79 -10.06 10.06
C ASP A 95 -22.91 -9.87 8.83
N VAL A 96 -22.19 -8.76 8.80
CA VAL A 96 -21.30 -8.39 7.71
C VAL A 96 -19.89 -8.20 8.25
N PHE A 97 -18.94 -8.88 7.64
CA PHE A 97 -17.52 -8.66 7.89
C PHE A 97 -16.95 -7.76 6.79
N VAL A 98 -16.31 -6.68 7.20
CA VAL A 98 -15.67 -5.69 6.30
C VAL A 98 -14.18 -5.73 6.54
N GLU A 99 -13.41 -6.10 5.54
CA GLU A 99 -11.95 -6.20 5.64
C GLU A 99 -11.24 -5.31 4.61
N PRO A 100 -10.06 -4.73 4.98
CA PRO A 100 -9.24 -3.99 4.04
C PRO A 100 -8.52 -4.94 3.10
N VAL A 101 -8.49 -4.59 1.83
CA VAL A 101 -7.65 -5.25 0.83
C VAL A 101 -6.51 -4.32 0.48
N LEU A 102 -5.34 -4.67 1.02
CA LEU A 102 -4.13 -3.90 0.80
C LEU A 102 -3.40 -4.39 -0.46
N PRO A 103 -2.79 -3.48 -1.24
CA PRO A 103 -1.94 -3.88 -2.35
C PRO A 103 -0.70 -4.61 -1.84
N VAL A 104 -0.08 -5.38 -2.74
CA VAL A 104 1.21 -5.99 -2.45
C VAL A 104 2.24 -4.88 -2.23
N PRO A 105 2.94 -4.84 -1.08
CA PRO A 105 3.90 -3.77 -0.83
C PRO A 105 5.06 -3.85 -1.84
N GLY A 106 5.42 -2.70 -2.43
CA GLY A 106 6.55 -2.59 -3.35
C GLY A 106 7.85 -2.28 -2.62
N ALA A 107 8.93 -3.02 -2.91
CA ALA A 107 10.29 -2.70 -2.45
C ALA A 107 11.13 -2.25 -3.65
N PHE A 108 11.33 -0.94 -3.77
CA PHE A 108 12.15 -0.32 -4.82
C PHE A 108 13.57 -0.17 -4.31
N ILE A 109 14.47 -1.03 -4.79
CA ILE A 109 15.85 -1.13 -4.33
C ILE A 109 16.77 -0.47 -5.37
N PHE A 110 17.33 0.68 -5.01
CA PHE A 110 18.26 1.43 -5.83
C PHE A 110 19.71 1.04 -5.53
N GLY A 111 20.38 0.52 -6.56
CA GLY A 111 21.68 -0.13 -6.48
C GLY A 111 21.57 -1.65 -6.52
N ALA A 112 22.34 -2.30 -7.40
CA ALA A 112 22.31 -3.76 -7.59
C ALA A 112 23.57 -4.45 -7.02
N GLY A 113 24.09 -3.94 -5.89
CA GLY A 113 25.27 -4.48 -5.19
C GLY A 113 24.99 -5.76 -4.39
N HIS A 114 25.93 -6.14 -3.54
CA HIS A 114 25.83 -7.33 -2.69
C HIS A 114 24.69 -7.23 -1.66
N ILE A 115 24.51 -6.05 -1.06
CA ILE A 115 23.42 -5.81 -0.09
C ILE A 115 22.07 -6.01 -0.79
N SER A 116 21.88 -5.42 -1.96
CA SER A 116 20.66 -5.52 -2.75
C SER A 116 20.33 -6.96 -3.10
N LYS A 117 21.34 -7.77 -3.44
CA LYS A 117 21.14 -9.19 -3.78
C LYS A 117 20.57 -9.99 -2.62
N SER A 118 21.03 -9.75 -1.39
CA SER A 118 20.49 -10.40 -0.21
C SER A 118 19.14 -9.83 0.21
N LEU A 119 19.01 -8.49 0.15
CA LEU A 119 17.79 -7.78 0.52
C LEU A 119 16.61 -8.13 -0.39
N SER A 120 16.82 -8.21 -1.71
CA SER A 120 15.79 -8.59 -2.68
C SER A 120 15.19 -9.96 -2.34
N LYS A 121 16.03 -10.97 -2.07
CA LYS A 121 15.57 -12.30 -1.66
C LYS A 121 14.74 -12.29 -0.38
N VAL A 122 15.22 -11.58 0.64
CA VAL A 122 14.52 -11.49 1.93
C VAL A 122 13.20 -10.73 1.77
N ALA A 123 13.19 -9.63 1.02
CA ALA A 123 11.97 -8.86 0.75
C ALA A 123 10.93 -9.69 -0.01
N THR A 124 11.34 -10.43 -1.04
CA THR A 124 10.44 -11.34 -1.78
C THR A 124 9.87 -12.43 -0.89
N LEU A 125 10.70 -13.06 -0.04
CA LEU A 125 10.24 -14.04 0.94
C LEU A 125 9.27 -13.45 1.97
N ALA A 126 9.42 -12.16 2.30
CA ALA A 126 8.51 -11.43 3.18
C ALA A 126 7.24 -10.91 2.47
N GLY A 127 7.03 -11.28 1.20
CA GLY A 127 5.81 -10.94 0.45
C GLY A 127 5.85 -9.58 -0.27
N PHE A 128 7.02 -8.93 -0.39
CA PHE A 128 7.18 -7.73 -1.19
C PHE A 128 7.35 -8.03 -2.68
N SER A 129 6.77 -7.18 -3.52
CA SER A 129 7.14 -7.11 -4.94
C SER A 129 8.41 -6.28 -5.08
N THR A 130 9.52 -6.90 -5.47
CA THR A 130 10.81 -6.22 -5.52
C THR A 130 11.12 -5.67 -6.91
N THR A 131 11.55 -4.41 -6.96
CA THR A 131 12.04 -3.74 -8.17
C THR A 131 13.49 -3.32 -7.95
N ILE A 132 14.39 -3.71 -8.85
CA ILE A 132 15.81 -3.38 -8.80
C ILE A 132 16.13 -2.31 -9.84
N VAL A 133 16.84 -1.26 -9.42
CA VAL A 133 17.26 -0.16 -10.30
C VAL A 133 18.74 0.10 -10.13
N ASP A 134 19.53 -0.04 -11.20
CA ASP A 134 20.98 0.30 -11.23
C ASP A 134 21.39 0.58 -12.68
N ASN A 135 22.14 1.62 -12.93
CA ASN A 135 22.56 2.00 -14.28
C ASN A 135 23.62 1.07 -14.91
N ARG A 136 24.02 0.02 -14.19
CA ARG A 136 24.99 -0.97 -14.68
C ARG A 136 24.28 -2.26 -15.06
N GLU A 137 24.15 -2.51 -16.36
CA GLU A 137 23.48 -3.70 -16.90
C GLU A 137 24.02 -5.02 -16.32
N ASN A 138 25.35 -5.15 -16.16
CA ASN A 138 25.98 -6.35 -15.58
C ASN A 138 25.62 -6.57 -14.11
N PHE A 139 25.08 -5.57 -13.41
CA PHE A 139 24.63 -5.67 -12.03
C PHE A 139 23.13 -5.82 -11.93
N ALA A 140 22.35 -5.01 -12.67
CA ALA A 140 20.91 -5.09 -12.74
C ALA A 140 20.48 -6.12 -13.80
N SER A 141 20.62 -7.40 -13.49
CA SER A 141 20.31 -8.48 -14.43
C SER A 141 19.46 -9.58 -13.79
N ARG A 142 18.68 -10.27 -14.61
CA ARG A 142 17.81 -11.38 -14.19
C ARG A 142 18.61 -12.53 -13.56
N ASP A 143 19.82 -12.78 -14.03
CA ASP A 143 20.70 -13.82 -13.44
C ASP A 143 21.09 -13.52 -12.00
N ARG A 144 21.19 -12.22 -11.66
CA ARG A 144 21.53 -11.80 -10.30
C ARG A 144 20.33 -11.68 -9.38
N PHE A 145 19.15 -11.33 -9.94
CA PHE A 145 17.90 -11.10 -9.24
C PHE A 145 16.75 -11.90 -9.88
N PRO A 146 16.82 -13.23 -9.87
CA PRO A 146 15.78 -14.06 -10.49
C PRO A 146 14.41 -13.90 -9.84
N GLU A 147 14.37 -13.51 -8.56
CA GLU A 147 13.17 -13.31 -7.76
C GLU A 147 12.51 -11.94 -7.96
N ALA A 148 13.23 -10.96 -8.52
CA ALA A 148 12.69 -9.60 -8.66
C ALA A 148 11.53 -9.54 -9.66
N ALA A 149 10.48 -8.77 -9.34
CA ALA A 149 9.37 -8.55 -10.25
C ALA A 149 9.83 -7.75 -11.47
N GLU A 150 10.54 -6.64 -11.23
CA GLU A 150 11.05 -5.75 -12.28
C GLU A 150 12.53 -5.43 -12.07
N ILE A 151 13.24 -5.23 -13.16
CA ILE A 151 14.66 -4.83 -13.17
C ILE A 151 14.85 -3.75 -14.23
N TYR A 152 15.41 -2.61 -13.82
CA TYR A 152 15.77 -1.49 -14.68
C TYR A 152 17.28 -1.30 -14.68
N ALA A 153 17.90 -1.52 -15.84
CA ALA A 153 19.32 -1.30 -16.08
C ALA A 153 19.54 0.03 -16.84
N GLU A 154 19.11 1.13 -16.24
CA GLU A 154 19.00 2.44 -16.86
C GLU A 154 19.42 3.54 -15.87
N GLU A 155 19.64 4.76 -16.37
CA GLU A 155 19.88 5.91 -15.50
C GLU A 155 18.67 6.18 -14.60
N TYR A 156 18.92 6.56 -13.36
CA TYR A 156 17.88 6.68 -12.33
C TYR A 156 16.77 7.64 -12.74
N GLU A 157 17.11 8.78 -13.35
CA GLU A 157 16.15 9.80 -13.77
C GLU A 157 15.19 9.30 -14.87
N GLU A 158 15.65 8.42 -15.73
CA GLU A 158 14.82 7.82 -16.79
C GLU A 158 13.78 6.86 -16.22
N VAL A 159 14.08 6.27 -15.06
CA VAL A 159 13.21 5.29 -14.39
C VAL A 159 12.22 5.96 -13.44
N PHE A 160 12.57 7.06 -12.80
CA PHE A 160 11.77 7.70 -11.74
C PHE A 160 10.30 7.92 -12.11
N ALA A 161 10.02 8.42 -13.32
CA ALA A 161 8.65 8.71 -13.77
C ALA A 161 7.82 7.45 -14.07
N ARG A 162 8.48 6.30 -14.24
CA ARG A 162 7.82 5.03 -14.58
C ARG A 162 7.55 4.13 -13.37
N LEU A 163 8.16 4.45 -12.22
CA LEU A 163 7.99 3.65 -11.02
C LEU A 163 6.64 3.93 -10.35
N PRO A 164 5.81 2.92 -10.11
CA PRO A 164 4.49 3.07 -9.49
C PRO A 164 4.61 3.20 -7.95
N VAL A 165 5.38 4.20 -7.50
CA VAL A 165 5.58 4.44 -6.07
C VAL A 165 4.33 5.06 -5.45
N ASN A 166 3.83 4.45 -4.39
CA ASN A 166 2.62 4.84 -3.69
C ASN A 166 2.78 4.67 -2.16
N GLU A 167 1.70 4.86 -1.40
CA GLU A 167 1.68 4.77 0.07
C GLU A 167 1.97 3.38 0.66
N THR A 168 2.09 2.34 -0.16
CA THR A 168 2.51 0.99 0.26
C THR A 168 3.92 0.66 -0.19
N SER A 169 4.63 1.61 -0.78
CA SER A 169 5.96 1.44 -1.35
C SER A 169 7.07 1.73 -0.35
N TYR A 170 8.12 0.96 -0.43
CA TYR A 170 9.36 1.09 0.35
C TYR A 170 10.50 1.38 -0.61
N VAL A 171 11.16 2.52 -0.45
CA VAL A 171 12.33 2.91 -1.25
C VAL A 171 13.58 2.68 -0.45
N ILE A 172 14.48 1.84 -0.95
CA ILE A 172 15.73 1.46 -0.29
C ILE A 172 16.92 1.87 -1.17
N ILE A 173 17.76 2.75 -0.62
CA ILE A 173 18.88 3.36 -1.33
C ILE A 173 20.18 2.73 -0.83
N VAL A 174 20.77 1.91 -1.68
CA VAL A 174 22.02 1.17 -1.43
C VAL A 174 22.96 1.24 -2.63
N THR A 175 23.01 2.43 -3.23
CA THR A 175 23.84 2.68 -4.41
C THR A 175 25.33 2.66 -4.08
N ARG A 176 26.19 2.72 -5.08
CA ARG A 176 27.64 2.66 -4.89
C ARG A 176 28.29 3.97 -4.44
N GLY A 177 27.59 5.09 -4.52
CA GLY A 177 28.23 6.39 -4.35
C GLY A 177 27.36 7.49 -3.77
N HIS A 178 28.03 8.51 -3.26
CA HIS A 178 27.41 9.67 -2.64
C HIS A 178 26.47 10.44 -3.60
N ARG A 179 26.91 10.59 -4.86
CA ARG A 179 26.12 11.30 -5.89
C ARG A 179 24.83 10.58 -6.22
N ASP A 180 24.93 9.28 -6.45
CA ASP A 180 23.76 8.45 -6.79
C ASP A 180 22.79 8.36 -5.63
N ASP A 181 23.28 8.18 -4.39
CA ASP A 181 22.41 8.20 -3.20
C ASP A 181 21.65 9.53 -3.08
N MET A 182 22.31 10.66 -3.32
CA MET A 182 21.70 11.98 -3.24
C MET A 182 20.63 12.18 -4.33
N ARG A 183 20.91 11.76 -5.58
CA ARG A 183 19.95 11.82 -6.70
C ARG A 183 18.69 11.04 -6.39
N VAL A 184 18.85 9.80 -5.95
CA VAL A 184 17.71 8.92 -5.60
C VAL A 184 16.98 9.43 -4.37
N LEU A 185 17.68 9.87 -3.33
CA LEU A 185 17.05 10.40 -2.11
C LEU A 185 16.23 11.66 -2.40
N ARG A 186 16.75 12.58 -3.22
CA ARG A 186 16.04 13.79 -3.66
C ARG A 186 14.68 13.45 -4.29
N TRP A 187 14.67 12.50 -5.19
CA TRP A 187 13.45 12.01 -5.81
C TRP A 187 12.55 11.28 -4.79
N ALA A 188 13.10 10.37 -4.00
CA ALA A 188 12.31 9.55 -3.08
C ALA A 188 11.55 10.37 -2.03
N VAL A 189 12.12 11.47 -1.54
CA VAL A 189 11.45 12.35 -0.55
C VAL A 189 10.29 13.15 -1.14
N SER A 190 10.21 13.30 -2.45
CA SER A 190 9.08 13.93 -3.13
C SER A 190 7.94 12.95 -3.45
N THR A 191 8.15 11.64 -3.26
CA THR A 191 7.15 10.61 -3.52
C THR A 191 6.23 10.37 -2.32
N ASN A 192 5.13 9.65 -2.55
CA ASN A 192 4.24 9.16 -1.48
C ASN A 192 4.69 7.82 -0.88
N ALA A 193 5.97 7.45 -1.02
CA ALA A 193 6.48 6.22 -0.46
C ALA A 193 6.24 6.14 1.05
N ARG A 194 5.74 4.98 1.53
CA ARG A 194 5.52 4.70 2.96
C ARG A 194 6.82 4.78 3.77
N TYR A 195 7.91 4.35 3.15
CA TYR A 195 9.21 4.29 3.81
C TYR A 195 10.32 4.59 2.81
N VAL A 196 11.26 5.45 3.22
CA VAL A 196 12.48 5.74 2.47
C VAL A 196 13.66 5.49 3.38
N ALA A 197 14.56 4.60 2.97
CA ALA A 197 15.79 4.30 3.71
C ALA A 197 17.02 4.45 2.82
N MET A 198 18.08 5.00 3.39
CA MET A 198 19.39 5.07 2.75
C MET A 198 20.46 4.51 3.68
N ILE A 199 21.29 3.59 3.15
CA ILE A 199 22.42 3.04 3.89
C ILE A 199 23.69 3.86 3.61
N GLY A 200 24.34 4.29 4.68
CA GLY A 200 25.58 5.03 4.59
C GLY A 200 26.21 5.26 5.95
N SER A 201 27.50 5.67 5.97
CA SER A 201 28.12 6.10 7.21
C SER A 201 27.41 7.36 7.74
N LYS A 202 27.40 7.56 9.06
CA LYS A 202 26.79 8.73 9.70
C LYS A 202 27.24 10.05 9.06
N ARG A 203 28.53 10.16 8.75
CA ARG A 203 29.11 11.34 8.07
C ARG A 203 28.53 11.55 6.66
N LYS A 204 28.38 10.47 5.87
CA LYS A 204 27.79 10.50 4.52
C LYS A 204 26.34 10.98 4.58
N VAL A 205 25.54 10.40 5.48
CA VAL A 205 24.12 10.76 5.65
C VAL A 205 23.98 12.25 6.01
N ILE A 206 24.75 12.74 7.00
CA ILE A 206 24.71 14.15 7.41
C ILE A 206 25.07 15.09 6.23
N ASN A 207 26.07 14.75 5.46
CA ASN A 207 26.48 15.59 4.32
C ASN A 207 25.41 15.65 3.23
N ILE A 208 24.81 14.51 2.88
CA ILE A 208 23.71 14.45 1.89
C ILE A 208 22.52 15.30 2.36
N ILE A 209 22.10 15.14 3.63
CA ILE A 209 20.99 15.95 4.17
C ILE A 209 21.30 17.44 4.04
N LYS A 210 22.48 17.90 4.47
CA LYS A 210 22.86 19.30 4.38
C LYS A 210 22.85 19.85 2.95
N GLU A 211 23.23 19.04 1.97
CA GLU A 211 23.17 19.44 0.56
C GLU A 211 21.73 19.57 0.10
N LEU A 212 20.87 18.59 0.43
CA LEU A 212 19.45 18.61 0.07
C LEU A 212 18.68 19.75 0.75
N GLU A 213 19.02 20.10 2.01
CA GLU A 213 18.47 21.27 2.69
C GLU A 213 18.88 22.59 2.00
N ARG A 214 20.12 22.72 1.51
CA ARG A 214 20.56 23.87 0.71
C ARG A 214 19.81 23.99 -0.60
N ASP A 215 19.37 22.86 -1.17
CA ASP A 215 18.57 22.78 -2.39
C ASP A 215 17.06 23.00 -2.11
N GLY A 216 16.69 23.34 -0.86
CA GLY A 216 15.32 23.73 -0.49
C GLY A 216 14.43 22.57 -0.03
N ILE A 217 14.99 21.38 0.23
CA ILE A 217 14.20 20.26 0.80
C ILE A 217 14.11 20.46 2.32
N ALA A 218 12.88 20.49 2.83
CA ALA A 218 12.62 20.76 4.24
C ALA A 218 13.23 19.69 5.16
N PRO A 219 13.88 20.07 6.28
CA PRO A 219 14.49 19.13 7.23
C PRO A 219 13.52 18.08 7.78
N GLU A 220 12.24 18.41 7.89
CA GLU A 220 11.18 17.52 8.36
C GLU A 220 10.94 16.33 7.39
N SER A 221 11.44 16.44 6.16
CA SER A 221 11.43 15.33 5.19
C SER A 221 12.38 14.20 5.59
N PHE A 222 13.27 14.43 6.56
CA PHE A 222 14.29 13.47 7.00
C PHE A 222 14.10 13.11 8.48
N ALA A 223 13.62 11.89 8.76
CA ALA A 223 13.63 11.39 10.14
C ALA A 223 14.94 10.64 10.43
N PRO A 224 15.59 10.83 11.60
CA PRO A 224 16.77 10.05 11.96
C PRO A 224 16.39 8.58 12.14
N GLY A 225 17.04 7.71 11.39
CA GLY A 225 16.93 6.25 11.53
C GLY A 225 17.92 5.69 12.54
N CYS A 226 17.66 4.50 13.05
CA CYS A 226 18.57 3.79 13.96
C CYS A 226 19.86 3.37 13.23
N GLY A 227 21.01 3.69 13.78
CA GLY A 227 22.28 3.06 13.39
C GLY A 227 22.93 3.53 12.08
N GLY A 228 22.92 4.85 11.77
CA GLY A 228 23.65 5.38 10.60
C GLY A 228 22.92 5.21 9.26
N SER A 229 21.64 4.93 9.28
CA SER A 229 20.73 4.96 8.15
C SER A 229 19.75 6.11 8.25
N LEU A 230 19.33 6.66 7.12
CA LEU A 230 18.26 7.63 7.07
C LEU A 230 16.95 6.86 6.83
N CYS A 231 15.94 7.09 7.65
CA CYS A 231 14.61 6.54 7.46
C CYS A 231 13.58 7.66 7.49
N ARG A 232 12.71 7.70 6.49
CA ARG A 232 11.47 8.48 6.53
C ARG A 232 10.30 7.51 6.67
N ASN A 233 9.57 7.59 7.78
CA ASN A 233 8.25 6.97 7.87
C ASN A 233 7.24 7.99 7.36
N ALA A 234 6.58 7.71 6.24
CA ALA A 234 5.40 8.44 5.87
C ALA A 234 4.35 8.18 6.95
N ARG A 235 4.08 9.22 7.74
CA ARG A 235 3.01 9.37 8.73
C ARG A 235 2.41 8.07 9.27
N ILE A 236 2.97 7.54 10.35
CA ILE A 236 2.12 6.91 11.36
C ILE A 236 1.31 8.06 11.95
N SER A 237 0.04 8.17 11.59
CA SER A 237 -0.87 9.07 12.28
C SER A 237 -0.94 8.55 13.72
N ARG A 238 -0.25 9.22 14.63
CA ARG A 238 -0.52 9.05 16.04
C ARG A 238 -1.94 9.59 16.28
N ARG A 239 -2.86 8.70 16.52
CA ARG A 239 -4.03 8.97 17.36
C ARG A 239 -3.85 8.26 18.70
#